data_9edbae76b00cda757f8ae75d58674c29
#
_entry.id   9edbae76b00cda757f8ae75d58674c29
#
_cell.length_a   1.000
_cell.length_b   1.000
_cell.length_c   1.000
_cell.angle_alpha   90.00
_cell.angle_beta   90.00
_cell.angle_gamma   90.00
#
_symmetry.space_group_name_H-M   'P 1'
#
loop_
_entity.id
_entity.type
_entity.pdbx_description
1 polymer ?
#
loop_
_entity_poly.entity_id
_entity_poly.type
_entity_poly.pdbx_seq_one_letter_code
_entity_poly.pdbx_strand_id
1 'polypeptide(L)'
;MKVKKLTHVGPKGEAQMVDVSAKPVTSREARARGVVRMSEPALEAIVLGNLPKGEVIATARIAGIQAAKRASDLIPMCHPLILTLIEVECVPDRRLPGIRIEARVRCDGKTGAEMEALTAVAVAALTVVDMAKSADRWMTIEGVELVEKRGGKSGDLRRPG
;
A
#
# COMPACT_ATOMS: atom_id res chain seq x y z
N MET A 1 12.56 5.41 31.60
CA MET A 1 12.06 5.37 30.22
C MET A 1 11.38 6.70 29.88
N LYS A 2 11.92 7.50 28.96
CA LYS A 2 11.22 8.73 28.53
C LYS A 2 10.02 8.30 27.68
N VAL A 3 8.81 8.49 28.20
CA VAL A 3 7.57 8.30 27.44
C VAL A 3 7.63 9.26 26.24
N LYS A 4 7.70 8.75 25.03
CA LYS A 4 7.61 9.55 23.82
C LYS A 4 6.25 10.26 23.84
N LYS A 5 6.24 11.59 23.82
CA LYS A 5 5.01 12.40 23.77
C LYS A 5 4.16 11.92 22.59
N LEU A 6 2.94 11.46 22.86
CA LEU A 6 1.99 11.06 21.82
C LEU A 6 1.61 12.31 21.02
N THR A 7 1.85 12.30 19.71
CA THR A 7 1.67 13.46 18.84
C THR A 7 0.30 13.51 18.15
N HIS A 8 -0.49 12.43 18.27
CA HIS A 8 -1.83 12.31 17.67
C HIS A 8 -2.95 12.30 18.72
N VAL A 9 -2.65 12.78 19.93
CA VAL A 9 -3.61 12.86 21.03
C VAL A 9 -3.69 14.30 21.51
N GLY A 10 -4.88 14.86 21.49
CA GLY A 10 -5.16 16.19 22.02
C GLY A 10 -5.17 16.24 23.56
N PRO A 11 -5.34 17.42 24.16
CA PRO A 11 -5.26 17.61 25.61
C PRO A 11 -6.29 16.80 26.43
N LYS A 12 -7.38 16.39 25.81
CA LYS A 12 -8.47 15.61 26.45
C LYS A 12 -8.43 14.13 26.06
N GLY A 13 -7.37 13.66 25.38
CA GLY A 13 -7.25 12.27 24.94
C GLY A 13 -7.93 11.96 23.59
N GLU A 14 -8.49 12.97 22.94
CA GLU A 14 -9.11 12.84 21.61
C GLU A 14 -8.09 12.62 20.50
N ALA A 15 -8.50 11.91 19.45
CA ALA A 15 -7.68 11.74 18.24
C ALA A 15 -7.53 13.09 17.52
N GLN A 16 -6.29 13.47 17.23
CA GLN A 16 -5.96 14.72 16.55
C GLN A 16 -4.91 14.49 15.46
N MET A 17 -5.16 15.05 14.26
CA MET A 17 -4.17 15.04 13.22
C MET A 17 -2.98 15.94 13.58
N VAL A 18 -1.76 15.45 13.37
CA VAL A 18 -0.53 16.19 13.72
C VAL A 18 -0.41 17.44 12.89
N ASP A 19 -0.15 18.59 13.53
CA ASP A 19 0.24 19.81 12.83
C ASP A 19 1.66 19.65 12.25
N VAL A 20 1.74 19.76 10.92
CA VAL A 20 3.00 19.68 10.18
C VAL A 20 3.40 21.02 9.57
N SER A 21 2.73 22.13 9.91
CA SER A 21 2.93 23.46 9.30
C SER A 21 4.37 23.92 9.40
N ALA A 22 5.03 23.70 10.55
CA ALA A 22 6.41 24.10 10.80
C ALA A 22 7.47 23.17 10.19
N LYS A 23 7.07 22.02 9.60
CA LYS A 23 8.05 21.10 8.99
C LYS A 23 8.45 21.59 7.60
N PRO A 24 9.73 21.43 7.23
CA PRO A 24 10.17 21.71 5.86
C PRO A 24 9.56 20.69 4.88
N VAL A 25 9.34 21.15 3.66
CA VAL A 25 9.05 20.25 2.54
C VAL A 25 10.32 19.53 2.15
N THR A 26 10.27 18.20 2.08
CA THR A 26 11.40 17.36 1.67
C THR A 26 10.90 16.26 0.73
N SER A 27 11.79 15.77 -0.14
CA SER A 27 11.50 14.59 -0.96
C SER A 27 11.41 13.37 -0.07
N ARG A 28 10.37 12.56 -0.31
CA ARG A 28 10.06 11.37 0.48
C ARG A 28 9.66 10.23 -0.42
N GLU A 29 10.08 9.04 -0.03
CA GLU A 29 9.72 7.79 -0.72
C GLU A 29 9.27 6.76 0.31
N ALA A 30 8.27 5.96 -0.05
CA ALA A 30 7.87 4.78 0.71
C ALA A 30 7.67 3.60 -0.24
N ARG A 31 8.01 2.40 0.25
CA ARG A 31 7.77 1.13 -0.43
C ARG A 31 7.01 0.19 0.50
N ALA A 32 5.99 -0.44 -0.04
CA ALA A 32 5.21 -1.46 0.64
C ALA A 32 5.11 -2.71 -0.22
N ARG A 33 4.82 -3.85 0.40
CA ARG A 33 4.58 -5.11 -0.29
C ARG A 33 3.42 -5.86 0.34
N GLY A 34 2.93 -6.87 -0.38
CA GLY A 34 1.94 -7.83 0.08
C GLY A 34 1.81 -8.99 -0.89
N VAL A 35 1.08 -10.02 -0.51
CA VAL A 35 0.86 -11.22 -1.33
C VAL A 35 -0.61 -11.59 -1.29
N VAL A 36 -1.16 -12.00 -2.43
CA VAL A 36 -2.43 -12.71 -2.49
C VAL A 36 -2.11 -14.16 -2.78
N ARG A 37 -2.35 -15.06 -1.81
CA ARG A 37 -2.23 -16.50 -1.99
C ARG A 37 -3.51 -17.08 -2.56
N MET A 38 -3.36 -18.05 -3.44
CA MET A 38 -4.46 -18.72 -4.11
C MET A 38 -4.09 -20.15 -4.52
N SER A 39 -5.05 -20.90 -4.99
CA SER A 39 -4.81 -22.21 -5.59
C SER A 39 -4.05 -22.08 -6.92
N GLU A 40 -3.27 -23.10 -7.29
CA GLU A 40 -2.55 -23.13 -8.57
C GLU A 40 -3.50 -22.95 -9.77
N PRO A 41 -4.69 -23.61 -9.83
CA PRO A 41 -5.63 -23.38 -10.94
C PRO A 41 -6.10 -21.93 -11.04
N ALA A 42 -6.30 -21.23 -9.92
CA ALA A 42 -6.68 -19.82 -9.94
C ALA A 42 -5.55 -18.93 -10.48
N LEU A 43 -4.31 -19.19 -10.06
CA LEU A 43 -3.15 -18.49 -10.59
C LEU A 43 -2.99 -18.69 -12.11
N GLU A 44 -3.14 -19.94 -12.59
CA GLU A 44 -3.09 -20.23 -14.03
C GLU A 44 -4.22 -19.52 -14.80
N ALA A 45 -5.43 -19.47 -14.25
CA ALA A 45 -6.54 -18.75 -14.87
C ALA A 45 -6.24 -17.24 -15.02
N ILE A 46 -5.56 -16.64 -14.03
CA ILE A 46 -5.10 -15.24 -14.10
C ILE A 46 -4.03 -15.09 -15.21
N VAL A 47 -3.01 -15.95 -15.19
CA VAL A 47 -1.87 -15.87 -16.13
C VAL A 47 -2.33 -16.07 -17.58
N LEU A 48 -3.31 -16.96 -17.82
CA LEU A 48 -3.86 -17.24 -19.13
C LEU A 48 -4.96 -16.25 -19.57
N GLY A 49 -5.38 -15.33 -18.67
CA GLY A 49 -6.45 -14.39 -18.97
C GLY A 49 -7.85 -15.02 -19.10
N ASN A 50 -8.07 -16.19 -18.52
CA ASN A 50 -9.29 -16.98 -18.64
C ASN A 50 -10.34 -16.69 -17.55
N LEU A 51 -10.36 -15.46 -17.01
CA LEU A 51 -11.32 -15.08 -15.98
C LEU A 51 -12.47 -14.23 -16.55
N PRO A 52 -13.71 -14.40 -16.05
CA PRO A 52 -14.87 -13.66 -16.59
C PRO A 52 -14.78 -12.14 -16.47
N LYS A 53 -14.05 -11.64 -15.47
CA LYS A 53 -13.86 -10.19 -15.23
C LYS A 53 -12.71 -9.58 -16.03
N GLY A 54 -12.02 -10.35 -16.89
CA GLY A 54 -10.96 -9.87 -17.75
C GLY A 54 -9.58 -9.83 -17.10
N GLU A 55 -8.76 -8.86 -17.49
CA GLU A 55 -7.34 -8.78 -17.14
C GLU A 55 -7.12 -8.29 -15.68
N VAL A 56 -6.72 -9.23 -14.82
CA VAL A 56 -6.59 -9.03 -13.37
C VAL A 56 -5.41 -8.13 -13.02
N ILE A 57 -4.24 -8.38 -13.64
CA ILE A 57 -2.98 -7.72 -13.26
C ILE A 57 -3.03 -6.22 -13.55
N ALA A 58 -3.45 -5.83 -14.76
CA ALA A 58 -3.56 -4.41 -15.11
C ALA A 58 -4.64 -3.71 -14.28
N THR A 59 -5.78 -4.37 -14.05
CA THR A 59 -6.86 -3.81 -13.24
C THR A 59 -6.42 -3.59 -11.78
N ALA A 60 -5.74 -4.56 -11.18
CA ALA A 60 -5.20 -4.44 -9.83
C ALA A 60 -4.15 -3.32 -9.72
N ARG A 61 -3.26 -3.20 -10.72
CA ARG A 61 -2.28 -2.11 -10.79
C ARG A 61 -2.95 -0.75 -10.80
N ILE A 62 -3.94 -0.54 -11.67
CA ILE A 62 -4.68 0.73 -11.77
C ILE A 62 -5.42 1.02 -10.46
N ALA A 63 -6.06 0.01 -9.86
CA ALA A 63 -6.76 0.17 -8.59
C ALA A 63 -5.81 0.59 -7.47
N GLY A 64 -4.62 0.00 -7.38
CA GLY A 64 -3.59 0.39 -6.42
C GLY A 64 -3.11 1.83 -6.62
N ILE A 65 -2.86 2.24 -7.87
CA ILE A 65 -2.49 3.63 -8.20
C ILE A 65 -3.59 4.61 -7.76
N GLN A 66 -4.84 4.31 -8.05
CA GLN A 66 -5.97 5.15 -7.64
C GLN A 66 -6.13 5.21 -6.12
N ALA A 67 -5.92 4.09 -5.43
CA ALA A 67 -6.00 4.00 -3.99
C ALA A 67 -4.92 4.85 -3.29
N ALA A 68 -3.68 4.84 -3.79
CA ALA A 68 -2.64 5.74 -3.28
C ALA A 68 -3.07 7.21 -3.34
N LYS A 69 -3.70 7.64 -4.43
CA LYS A 69 -4.19 9.03 -4.60
C LYS A 69 -5.33 9.40 -3.65
N ARG A 70 -6.00 8.40 -3.05
CA ARG A 70 -7.14 8.57 -2.14
C ARG A 70 -6.85 8.14 -0.72
N ALA A 71 -5.58 7.94 -0.36
CA ALA A 71 -5.22 7.46 0.98
C ALA A 71 -5.77 8.36 2.09
N SER A 72 -5.72 9.67 1.93
CA SER A 72 -6.27 10.62 2.91
C SER A 72 -7.81 10.57 3.04
N ASP A 73 -8.52 10.11 2.02
CA ASP A 73 -9.98 9.92 2.09
C ASP A 73 -10.37 8.65 2.87
N LEU A 74 -9.46 7.67 2.90
CA LEU A 74 -9.67 6.36 3.53
C LEU A 74 -9.12 6.28 4.96
N ILE A 75 -8.02 6.98 5.23
CA ILE A 75 -7.28 6.93 6.50
C ILE A 75 -7.47 8.27 7.23
N PRO A 76 -8.28 8.32 8.30
CA PRO A 76 -8.75 9.57 8.90
C PRO A 76 -7.66 10.55 9.34
N MET A 77 -6.50 10.04 9.79
CA MET A 77 -5.41 10.87 10.31
C MET A 77 -4.27 11.07 9.31
N CYS A 78 -4.50 10.70 8.04
CA CYS A 78 -3.53 10.88 6.96
C CYS A 78 -3.70 12.26 6.32
N HIS A 79 -2.58 13.01 6.19
CA HIS A 79 -2.61 14.28 5.47
C HIS A 79 -2.72 14.05 3.96
N PRO A 80 -3.44 14.89 3.23
CA PRO A 80 -3.43 14.83 1.77
C PRO A 80 -2.04 15.21 1.24
N LEU A 81 -1.52 14.40 0.31
CA LEU A 81 -0.20 14.60 -0.30
C LEU A 81 -0.32 14.77 -1.80
N ILE A 82 0.54 15.64 -2.35
CA ILE A 82 0.75 15.73 -3.80
C ILE A 82 1.81 14.68 -4.15
N LEU A 83 1.35 13.58 -4.78
CA LEU A 83 2.23 12.49 -5.13
C LEU A 83 2.92 12.74 -6.48
N THR A 84 4.24 12.56 -6.52
CA THR A 84 5.07 12.77 -7.73
C THR A 84 5.34 11.48 -8.48
N LEU A 85 5.23 10.33 -7.80
CA LEU A 85 5.39 9.00 -8.39
C LEU A 85 4.50 8.00 -7.67
N ILE A 86 3.83 7.13 -8.42
CA ILE A 86 3.14 5.94 -7.93
C ILE A 86 3.44 4.81 -8.89
N GLU A 87 4.18 3.82 -8.42
CA GLU A 87 4.45 2.57 -9.13
C GLU A 87 3.79 1.43 -8.35
N VAL A 88 3.04 0.59 -9.04
CA VAL A 88 2.43 -0.62 -8.47
C VAL A 88 2.75 -1.78 -9.41
N GLU A 89 3.36 -2.80 -8.87
CA GLU A 89 3.68 -4.03 -9.58
C GLU A 89 2.86 -5.19 -8.98
N CYS A 90 2.31 -6.02 -9.87
CA CYS A 90 1.60 -7.24 -9.51
C CYS A 90 2.23 -8.37 -10.33
N VAL A 91 2.92 -9.28 -9.66
CA VAL A 91 3.72 -10.33 -10.31
C VAL A 91 3.22 -11.70 -9.89
N PRO A 92 2.80 -12.55 -10.83
CA PRO A 92 2.48 -13.95 -10.55
C PRO A 92 3.72 -14.69 -9.99
N ASP A 93 3.52 -15.46 -8.92
CA ASP A 93 4.57 -16.28 -8.32
C ASP A 93 4.08 -17.73 -8.16
N ARG A 94 4.63 -18.63 -8.98
CA ARG A 94 4.29 -20.06 -8.96
C ARG A 94 4.84 -20.80 -7.74
N ARG A 95 5.88 -20.27 -7.08
CA ARG A 95 6.46 -20.89 -5.88
C ARG A 95 5.59 -20.70 -4.64
N LEU A 96 4.82 -19.60 -4.64
CA LEU A 96 3.92 -19.26 -3.53
C LEU A 96 2.45 -19.60 -3.82
N PRO A 97 2.05 -20.23 -4.89
CA PRO A 97 0.93 -19.95 -5.75
C PRO A 97 0.18 -18.66 -5.39
N GLY A 98 0.44 -17.60 -6.15
CA GLY A 98 -0.15 -16.30 -5.80
C GLY A 98 0.35 -15.11 -6.61
N ILE A 99 -0.07 -13.93 -6.22
CA ILE A 99 0.36 -12.66 -6.79
C ILE A 99 1.14 -11.88 -5.75
N ARG A 100 2.40 -11.57 -6.02
CA ARG A 100 3.18 -10.59 -5.24
C ARG A 100 2.84 -9.20 -5.71
N ILE A 101 2.65 -8.31 -4.76
CA ILE A 101 2.30 -6.91 -5.01
C ILE A 101 3.34 -6.05 -4.32
N GLU A 102 3.88 -5.10 -5.06
CA GLU A 102 4.77 -4.07 -4.52
C GLU A 102 4.27 -2.69 -4.96
N ALA A 103 4.38 -1.71 -4.07
CA ALA A 103 4.09 -0.32 -4.37
C ALA A 103 5.25 0.57 -3.93
N ARG A 104 5.57 1.55 -4.77
CA ARG A 104 6.53 2.60 -4.50
C ARG A 104 5.87 3.95 -4.74
N VAL A 105 5.91 4.81 -3.74
CA VAL A 105 5.27 6.13 -3.80
C VAL A 105 6.26 7.20 -3.40
N ARG A 106 6.27 8.32 -4.15
CA ARG A 106 7.07 9.51 -3.85
C ARG A 106 6.19 10.74 -3.72
N CYS A 107 6.61 11.64 -2.87
CA CYS A 107 6.04 12.97 -2.75
C CYS A 107 7.11 13.98 -2.31
N ASP A 108 6.88 15.25 -2.59
CA ASP A 108 7.55 16.37 -1.94
C ASP A 108 6.57 16.94 -0.91
N GLY A 109 6.87 16.69 0.38
CA GLY A 109 5.89 16.96 1.43
C GLY A 109 6.47 17.11 2.84
N LYS A 110 5.59 17.46 3.77
CA LYS A 110 5.90 17.66 5.19
C LYS A 110 5.74 16.37 6.01
N THR A 111 5.13 15.32 5.42
CA THR A 111 4.95 13.99 6.00
C THR A 111 5.32 12.90 5.00
N GLY A 112 5.48 11.66 5.45
CA GLY A 112 5.85 10.55 4.58
C GLY A 112 4.67 9.97 3.80
N ALA A 113 4.96 9.17 2.78
CA ALA A 113 3.98 8.53 1.90
C ALA A 113 3.75 7.05 2.25
N GLU A 114 3.94 6.68 3.52
CA GLU A 114 3.83 5.29 3.97
C GLU A 114 2.41 4.76 3.82
N MET A 115 1.40 5.57 4.14
CA MET A 115 0.00 5.16 4.05
C MET A 115 -0.45 5.03 2.61
N GLU A 116 0.04 5.88 1.72
CA GLU A 116 -0.23 5.82 0.29
C GLU A 116 0.30 4.51 -0.31
N ALA A 117 1.53 4.12 0.05
CA ALA A 117 2.13 2.87 -0.42
C ALA A 117 1.39 1.63 0.13
N LEU A 118 1.05 1.62 1.42
CA LEU A 118 0.28 0.52 2.05
C LEU A 118 -1.13 0.41 1.49
N THR A 119 -1.82 1.54 1.27
CA THR A 119 -3.16 1.57 0.69
C THR A 119 -3.15 1.07 -0.74
N ALA A 120 -2.13 1.43 -1.54
CA ALA A 120 -1.95 0.93 -2.89
C ALA A 120 -1.87 -0.61 -2.92
N VAL A 121 -1.03 -1.20 -2.06
CA VAL A 121 -0.88 -2.66 -1.96
C VAL A 121 -2.18 -3.34 -1.53
N ALA A 122 -2.82 -2.80 -0.48
CA ALA A 122 -4.04 -3.39 0.07
C ALA A 122 -5.19 -3.41 -0.95
N VAL A 123 -5.40 -2.30 -1.67
CA VAL A 123 -6.49 -2.21 -2.66
C VAL A 123 -6.17 -2.99 -3.93
N ALA A 124 -4.91 -3.04 -4.37
CA ALA A 124 -4.50 -3.93 -5.46
C ALA A 124 -4.78 -5.40 -5.10
N ALA A 125 -4.44 -5.82 -3.87
CA ALA A 125 -4.72 -7.17 -3.38
C ALA A 125 -6.22 -7.49 -3.33
N LEU A 126 -7.03 -6.58 -2.80
CA LEU A 126 -8.50 -6.72 -2.79
C LEU A 126 -9.07 -6.84 -4.21
N THR A 127 -8.50 -6.10 -5.16
CA THR A 127 -8.91 -6.16 -6.57
C THR A 127 -8.60 -7.52 -7.20
N VAL A 128 -7.41 -8.09 -6.92
CA VAL A 128 -7.08 -9.47 -7.33
C VAL A 128 -8.12 -10.44 -6.79
N VAL A 129 -8.44 -10.36 -5.50
CA VAL A 129 -9.44 -11.24 -4.85
C VAL A 129 -10.82 -11.06 -5.50
N ASP A 130 -11.30 -9.84 -5.69
CA ASP A 130 -12.61 -9.62 -6.30
C ASP A 130 -12.71 -10.18 -7.73
N MET A 131 -11.65 -10.01 -8.51
CA MET A 131 -11.65 -10.45 -9.91
C MET A 131 -11.48 -11.96 -10.06
N ALA A 132 -10.75 -12.62 -9.16
CA ALA A 132 -10.42 -14.04 -9.25
C ALA A 132 -11.27 -14.95 -8.35
N LYS A 133 -12.17 -14.42 -7.52
CA LYS A 133 -12.98 -15.20 -6.55
C LYS A 133 -13.90 -16.25 -7.17
N SER A 134 -14.17 -16.17 -8.47
CA SER A 134 -14.88 -17.24 -9.19
C SER A 134 -14.04 -18.52 -9.36
N ALA A 135 -12.72 -18.38 -9.42
CA ALA A 135 -11.77 -19.48 -9.51
C ALA A 135 -11.34 -20.01 -8.13
N ASP A 136 -11.17 -19.11 -7.14
CA ASP A 136 -10.83 -19.47 -5.77
C ASP A 136 -11.47 -18.49 -4.79
N ARG A 137 -12.36 -18.98 -3.92
CA ARG A 137 -13.05 -18.17 -2.90
C ARG A 137 -12.24 -18.00 -1.61
N TRP A 138 -11.19 -18.79 -1.43
CA TRP A 138 -10.46 -18.89 -0.19
C TRP A 138 -9.07 -18.24 -0.26
N MET A 139 -8.89 -17.36 -1.24
CA MET A 139 -7.67 -16.57 -1.32
C MET A 139 -7.42 -15.78 -0.03
N THR A 140 -6.16 -15.68 0.36
CA THR A 140 -5.72 -14.88 1.51
C THR A 140 -4.85 -13.71 1.07
N ILE A 141 -5.00 -12.58 1.76
CA ILE A 141 -4.11 -11.42 1.62
C ILE A 141 -3.17 -11.46 2.81
N GLU A 142 -1.87 -11.54 2.53
CA GLU A 142 -0.83 -11.73 3.54
C GLU A 142 0.25 -10.66 3.42
N GLY A 143 0.91 -10.34 4.56
CA GLY A 143 2.12 -9.55 4.59
C GLY A 143 2.02 -8.16 3.98
N VAL A 144 0.87 -7.48 4.14
CA VAL A 144 0.77 -6.06 3.77
C VAL A 144 1.60 -5.26 4.75
N GLU A 145 2.78 -4.83 4.32
CA GLU A 145 3.76 -4.23 5.21
C GLU A 145 4.61 -3.16 4.51
N LEU A 146 5.08 -2.21 5.30
CA LEU A 146 6.07 -1.23 4.88
C LEU A 146 7.44 -1.89 4.81
N VAL A 147 8.11 -1.79 3.68
CA VAL A 147 9.46 -2.34 3.43
C VAL A 147 10.54 -1.30 3.67
N GLU A 148 10.31 -0.09 3.18
CA GLU A 148 11.29 0.98 3.23
C GLU A 148 10.58 2.34 3.24
N LYS A 149 11.17 3.27 3.94
CA LYS A 149 10.85 4.69 3.78
C LYS A 149 12.13 5.51 3.74
N ARG A 150 12.13 6.58 2.96
CA ARG A 150 13.26 7.50 2.80
C ARG A 150 12.84 8.94 3.01
N GLY A 151 13.77 9.72 3.55
CA GLY A 151 13.63 11.15 3.77
C GLY A 151 12.89 11.53 5.05
N GLY A 152 12.78 12.84 5.29
CA GLY A 152 12.20 13.43 6.49
C GLY A 152 13.11 13.39 7.73
N LYS A 153 12.61 13.90 8.86
CA LYS A 153 13.37 14.04 10.10
C LYS A 153 13.89 12.72 10.67
N SER A 154 13.17 11.62 10.49
CA SER A 154 13.58 10.29 10.99
C SER A 154 14.56 9.56 10.07
N GLY A 155 14.95 10.18 8.94
CA GLY A 155 15.87 9.57 7.98
C GLY A 155 15.31 8.34 7.29
N ASP A 156 16.20 7.53 6.72
CA ASP A 156 15.87 6.33 5.99
C ASP A 156 15.69 5.16 6.95
N LEU A 157 14.60 4.44 6.80
CA LEU A 157 14.29 3.23 7.56
C LEU A 157 14.01 2.11 6.59
N ARG A 158 14.60 0.94 6.87
CA ARG A 158 14.36 -0.28 6.12
C ARG A 158 13.96 -1.40 7.07
N ARG A 159 12.97 -2.18 6.68
CA ARG A 159 12.52 -3.35 7.44
C ARG A 159 13.68 -4.35 7.55
N PRO A 160 13.99 -4.84 8.77
CA PRO A 160 14.88 -5.98 8.91
C PRO A 160 14.27 -7.20 8.21
N GLY A 161 15.14 -8.00 7.59
CA GLY A 161 14.72 -9.22 6.89
C GLY A 161 14.28 -10.33 7.82
#